data_37ab7e7916927821812319929ed2c613
#
_entry.id   37ab7e7916927821812319929ed2c613
#
_cell.length_a   1.000
_cell.length_b   1.000
_cell.length_c   1.000
_cell.angle_alpha   90.00
_cell.angle_beta   90.00
_cell.angle_gamma   90.00
#
_symmetry.space_group_name_H-M   'P 1'
#
loop_
_entity.id
_entity.type
_entity.pdbx_description
1 polymer ?
#
loop_
_entity_poly.entity_id
_entity_poly.type
_entity_poly.pdbx_seq_one_letter_code
_entity_poly.pdbx_strand_id
1 'polypeptide(L)'
;MKKFISILAAAAIVATSATSCQKPNTLTAAEEAEGWQLLFDGETLNGWRSFNEKELKGGWTVVDGCIQASGEGGDASGYIVTDKKYANFELVWDWKLTKGGNSGMLYHVVEHPRFSVPYVTGPEYQLIDVEGWEEKNAPAKLEDWQKIGVDYAMHLPDYSKMKINPVGKWNSSKIVYDNGHVEHWLNGEKILEF
;
A
#
# COMPACT_ATOMS: atom_id res chain seq x y z
N MET A 1 -4.77 1.83 -19.32
CA MET A 1 -4.27 1.76 -17.93
C MET A 1 -4.73 0.43 -17.34
N LYS A 2 -3.85 -0.30 -16.68
CA LYS A 2 -4.23 -1.54 -15.97
C LYS A 2 -4.69 -1.18 -14.56
N LYS A 3 -5.79 -1.78 -14.11
CA LYS A 3 -6.40 -1.51 -12.81
C LYS A 3 -6.18 -2.70 -11.89
N PHE A 4 -5.71 -2.46 -10.67
CA PHE A 4 -5.44 -3.49 -9.68
C PHE A 4 -6.11 -3.14 -8.36
N ILE A 5 -6.81 -4.09 -7.80
CA ILE A 5 -7.38 -4.01 -6.46
C ILE A 5 -6.72 -5.07 -5.60
N SER A 6 -6.10 -4.64 -4.50
CA SER A 6 -5.78 -5.49 -3.37
C SER A 6 -6.76 -5.11 -2.27
N ILE A 7 -7.93 -5.76 -2.22
CA ILE A 7 -9.01 -5.37 -1.31
C ILE A 7 -8.91 -6.13 -0.01
N LEU A 8 -8.92 -5.36 1.06
CA LEU A 8 -9.51 -5.71 2.34
C LEU A 8 -10.65 -4.72 2.62
N ALA A 9 -11.86 -5.21 2.41
CA ALA A 9 -13.16 -4.69 2.84
C ALA A 9 -13.50 -3.21 2.66
N ALA A 10 -14.57 -3.02 1.90
CA ALA A 10 -15.50 -1.91 1.89
C ALA A 10 -15.05 -0.58 1.29
N ALA A 11 -15.05 -0.49 -0.04
CA ALA A 11 -15.20 0.79 -0.72
C ALA A 11 -16.64 1.28 -0.56
N ALA A 12 -16.85 2.41 0.09
CA ALA A 12 -18.11 3.13 0.03
C ALA A 12 -18.18 3.87 -1.31
N ILE A 13 -18.66 3.19 -2.35
CA ILE A 13 -19.20 3.88 -3.52
C ILE A 13 -20.59 4.33 -3.13
N VAL A 14 -20.82 5.63 -3.11
CA VAL A 14 -22.16 6.19 -3.01
C VAL A 14 -22.89 5.89 -4.31
N ALA A 15 -23.57 4.77 -4.36
CA ALA A 15 -24.65 4.47 -5.29
C ALA A 15 -25.68 3.61 -4.57
N THR A 16 -26.85 4.17 -4.40
CA THR A 16 -28.16 3.57 -4.10
C THR A 16 -28.23 2.07 -3.84
N SER A 17 -28.47 1.72 -2.57
CA SER A 17 -29.23 0.59 -2.05
C SER A 17 -29.17 -0.76 -2.81
N ALA A 18 -28.12 -1.51 -2.56
CA ALA A 18 -28.17 -2.96 -2.36
C ALA A 18 -26.95 -3.33 -1.53
N THR A 19 -27.12 -3.57 -0.25
CA THR A 19 -26.05 -4.08 0.64
C THR A 19 -25.76 -5.54 0.27
N SER A 20 -25.02 -5.74 -0.82
CA SER A 20 -24.33 -7.00 -0.99
C SER A 20 -23.09 -6.93 -0.12
N CYS A 21 -23.03 -7.76 0.90
CA CYS A 21 -21.82 -7.97 1.70
C CYS A 21 -20.78 -8.61 0.77
N GLN A 22 -19.99 -7.77 0.07
CA GLN A 22 -18.95 -8.25 -0.82
C GLN A 22 -17.91 -8.99 0.03
N LYS A 23 -17.59 -10.21 -0.34
CA LYS A 23 -16.53 -10.97 0.32
C LYS A 23 -15.21 -10.22 0.09
N PRO A 24 -14.37 -10.00 1.11
CA PRO A 24 -13.04 -9.42 0.93
C PRO A 24 -12.22 -10.17 -0.13
N ASN A 25 -11.32 -9.46 -0.81
CA ASN A 25 -10.45 -10.01 -1.86
C ASN A 25 -11.22 -10.74 -2.98
N THR A 26 -12.35 -10.21 -3.39
CA THR A 26 -13.11 -10.67 -4.56
C THR A 26 -13.49 -9.47 -5.43
N LEU A 27 -13.52 -9.68 -6.75
CA LEU A 27 -14.01 -8.66 -7.67
C LEU A 27 -15.51 -8.84 -7.90
N THR A 28 -16.20 -7.74 -8.06
CA THR A 28 -17.54 -7.75 -8.64
C THR A 28 -17.49 -7.95 -10.14
N ALA A 29 -18.57 -8.39 -10.75
CA ALA A 29 -18.66 -8.48 -12.21
C ALA A 29 -18.43 -7.13 -12.92
N ALA A 30 -18.76 -6.01 -12.28
CA ALA A 30 -18.50 -4.68 -12.81
C ALA A 30 -17.00 -4.35 -12.81
N GLU A 31 -16.30 -4.63 -11.71
CA GLU A 31 -14.85 -4.45 -11.60
C GLU A 31 -14.08 -5.33 -12.59
N GLU A 32 -14.50 -6.60 -12.75
CA GLU A 32 -13.94 -7.48 -13.78
C GLU A 32 -14.13 -6.93 -15.19
N ALA A 33 -15.33 -6.41 -15.50
CA ALA A 33 -15.64 -5.80 -16.79
C ALA A 33 -14.83 -4.52 -17.05
N GLU A 34 -14.49 -3.77 -16.00
CA GLU A 34 -13.61 -2.60 -16.06
C GLU A 34 -12.11 -2.98 -16.16
N GLY A 35 -11.77 -4.26 -16.05
CA GLY A 35 -10.40 -4.77 -16.18
C GLY A 35 -9.58 -4.75 -14.89
N TRP A 36 -10.23 -4.65 -13.72
CA TRP A 36 -9.57 -4.81 -12.44
C TRP A 36 -9.04 -6.23 -12.25
N GLN A 37 -7.92 -6.38 -11.58
CA GLN A 37 -7.30 -7.67 -11.27
C GLN A 37 -6.91 -7.69 -9.80
N LEU A 38 -7.15 -8.81 -9.12
CA LEU A 38 -6.64 -9.01 -7.77
C LEU A 38 -5.14 -9.27 -7.81
N LEU A 39 -4.39 -8.59 -6.94
CA LEU A 39 -2.99 -8.89 -6.63
C LEU A 39 -2.86 -9.85 -5.45
N PHE A 40 -3.94 -10.04 -4.70
CA PHE A 40 -3.99 -10.92 -3.54
C PHE A 40 -5.38 -11.57 -3.44
N ASP A 41 -5.41 -12.89 -3.27
CA ASP A 41 -6.63 -13.69 -3.25
C ASP A 41 -7.27 -13.84 -1.84
N GLY A 42 -6.61 -13.31 -0.81
CA GLY A 42 -7.03 -13.44 0.59
C GLY A 42 -6.57 -14.73 1.27
N GLU A 43 -5.95 -15.65 0.56
CA GLU A 43 -5.59 -16.99 1.06
C GLU A 43 -4.11 -17.31 0.88
N THR A 44 -3.50 -16.84 -0.20
CA THR A 44 -2.12 -17.19 -0.57
C THR A 44 -1.30 -15.98 -0.97
N LEU A 45 0.02 -16.11 -0.88
CA LEU A 45 0.96 -15.13 -1.42
C LEU A 45 1.42 -15.51 -2.84
N ASN A 46 0.62 -16.29 -3.57
CA ASN A 46 0.89 -16.58 -4.98
C ASN A 46 0.94 -15.28 -5.80
N GLY A 47 1.95 -15.15 -6.65
CA GLY A 47 2.21 -13.93 -7.42
C GLY A 47 3.04 -12.89 -6.69
N TRP A 48 3.54 -13.23 -5.48
CA TRP A 48 4.44 -12.43 -4.69
C TRP A 48 5.73 -13.19 -4.36
N ARG A 49 6.85 -12.50 -4.30
CA ARG A 49 8.15 -13.01 -3.89
C ARG A 49 8.95 -11.94 -3.16
N SER A 50 10.04 -12.30 -2.54
CA SER A 50 10.93 -11.33 -1.93
C SER A 50 11.72 -10.54 -3.00
N PHE A 51 12.01 -9.29 -2.70
CA PHE A 51 12.82 -8.41 -3.56
C PHE A 51 14.18 -9.04 -3.88
N ASN A 52 14.57 -9.03 -5.14
CA ASN A 52 15.76 -9.67 -5.68
C ASN A 52 15.84 -11.21 -5.48
N GLU A 53 14.75 -11.86 -5.15
CA GLU A 53 14.68 -13.30 -4.93
C GLU A 53 13.71 -13.97 -5.90
N LYS A 54 13.83 -15.27 -6.07
CA LYS A 54 12.89 -16.05 -6.90
C LYS A 54 11.67 -16.52 -6.13
N GLU A 55 11.79 -16.57 -4.80
CA GLU A 55 10.79 -17.11 -3.91
C GLU A 55 10.53 -16.12 -2.76
N LEU A 56 9.43 -16.31 -2.06
CA LEU A 56 9.11 -15.58 -0.86
C LEU A 56 9.99 -16.10 0.29
N LYS A 57 10.70 -15.21 0.96
CA LYS A 57 11.49 -15.50 2.16
C LYS A 57 10.88 -14.76 3.33
N GLY A 58 10.44 -15.47 4.35
CA GLY A 58 10.06 -15.02 5.70
C GLY A 58 9.38 -13.68 5.86
N GLY A 59 8.97 -13.37 7.07
CA GLY A 59 8.53 -12.04 7.47
C GLY A 59 7.14 -11.59 7.00
N TRP A 60 6.55 -12.23 5.99
CA TRP A 60 5.21 -11.96 5.49
C TRP A 60 4.35 -13.22 5.51
N THR A 61 3.14 -13.11 6.02
CA THR A 61 2.18 -14.22 6.16
C THR A 61 0.77 -13.78 5.79
N VAL A 62 -0.12 -14.73 5.57
CA VAL A 62 -1.56 -14.46 5.43
C VAL A 62 -2.25 -14.75 6.75
N VAL A 63 -2.93 -13.75 7.29
CA VAL A 63 -3.71 -13.84 8.52
C VAL A 63 -5.05 -13.17 8.32
N ASP A 64 -6.14 -13.87 8.57
CA ASP A 64 -7.51 -13.34 8.44
C ASP A 64 -7.80 -12.65 7.09
N GLY A 65 -7.30 -13.23 5.99
CA GLY A 65 -7.47 -12.67 4.66
C GLY A 65 -6.59 -11.44 4.35
N CYS A 66 -5.57 -11.17 5.15
CA CYS A 66 -4.67 -10.04 5.02
C CYS A 66 -3.22 -10.50 4.79
N ILE A 67 -2.48 -9.76 3.98
CA ILE A 67 -1.02 -9.83 3.97
C ILE A 67 -0.51 -9.10 5.21
N GLN A 68 0.17 -9.81 6.09
CA GLN A 68 0.70 -9.28 7.35
C GLN A 68 2.21 -9.38 7.40
N ALA A 69 2.88 -8.25 7.72
CA ALA A 69 4.29 -8.24 8.10
C ALA A 69 4.48 -8.74 9.53
N SER A 70 5.59 -9.41 9.83
CA SER A 70 5.91 -9.91 11.19
C SER A 70 5.98 -8.79 12.24
N GLY A 71 6.30 -7.56 11.84
CA GLY A 71 6.26 -6.39 12.72
C GLY A 71 7.38 -6.31 13.74
N GLU A 72 8.43 -7.13 13.64
CA GLU A 72 9.53 -7.16 14.61
C GLU A 72 10.59 -6.05 14.42
N GLY A 73 10.18 -4.96 13.77
CA GLY A 73 10.99 -3.75 13.62
C GLY A 73 11.98 -3.77 12.46
N GLY A 74 12.37 -2.58 12.02
CA GLY A 74 13.26 -2.37 10.88
C GLY A 74 12.79 -3.14 9.63
N ASP A 75 13.72 -3.54 8.82
CA ASP A 75 13.46 -4.34 7.61
C ASP A 75 13.35 -5.85 7.88
N ALA A 76 13.02 -6.26 9.12
CA ALA A 76 13.02 -7.66 9.55
C ALA A 76 12.05 -8.53 8.76
N SER A 77 10.92 -7.97 8.31
CA SER A 77 9.98 -8.68 7.43
C SER A 77 10.48 -8.79 6.00
N GLY A 78 11.51 -8.03 5.62
CA GLY A 78 11.96 -7.88 4.24
C GLY A 78 10.92 -7.19 3.34
N TYR A 79 11.16 -7.23 2.05
CA TYR A 79 10.32 -6.59 1.05
C TYR A 79 9.73 -7.64 0.12
N ILE A 80 8.44 -7.51 -0.19
CA ILE A 80 7.78 -8.35 -1.19
C ILE A 80 7.47 -7.53 -2.44
N VAL A 81 7.55 -8.18 -3.58
CA VAL A 81 7.25 -7.59 -4.89
C VAL A 81 6.33 -8.52 -5.66
N THR A 82 5.52 -7.94 -6.54
CA THR A 82 4.72 -8.72 -7.49
C THR A 82 5.61 -9.43 -8.50
N ASP A 83 5.27 -10.66 -8.89
CA ASP A 83 5.98 -11.39 -9.96
C ASP A 83 5.88 -10.67 -11.29
N LYS A 84 4.75 -10.02 -11.53
CA LYS A 84 4.47 -9.28 -12.77
C LYS A 84 4.87 -7.82 -12.62
N LYS A 85 5.31 -7.20 -13.74
CA LYS A 85 5.61 -5.77 -13.85
C LYS A 85 4.45 -5.05 -14.53
N TYR A 86 4.21 -3.82 -14.06
CA TYR A 86 3.14 -2.96 -14.55
C TYR A 86 3.72 -1.59 -14.90
N ALA A 87 3.43 -1.08 -16.10
CA ALA A 87 3.93 0.22 -16.55
C ALA A 87 3.00 1.36 -16.13
N ASN A 88 1.73 1.29 -16.56
CA ASN A 88 0.69 2.25 -16.19
C ASN A 88 -0.43 1.50 -15.47
N PHE A 89 -0.87 2.01 -14.31
CA PHE A 89 -1.82 1.28 -13.47
C PHE A 89 -2.61 2.22 -12.54
N GLU A 90 -3.73 1.73 -12.07
CA GLU A 90 -4.35 2.14 -10.81
C GLU A 90 -4.17 0.98 -9.82
N LEU A 91 -3.69 1.27 -8.62
CA LEU A 91 -3.53 0.33 -7.52
C LEU A 91 -4.35 0.83 -6.34
N VAL A 92 -5.26 0.00 -5.86
CA VAL A 92 -6.04 0.25 -4.65
C VAL A 92 -5.72 -0.81 -3.62
N TRP A 93 -5.53 -0.39 -2.37
CA TRP A 93 -5.32 -1.30 -1.26
C TRP A 93 -5.87 -0.71 0.03
N ASP A 94 -6.35 -1.60 0.90
CA ASP A 94 -6.68 -1.25 2.27
C ASP A 94 -5.52 -1.65 3.19
N TRP A 95 -5.31 -0.87 4.24
CA TRP A 95 -4.22 -1.10 5.17
C TRP A 95 -4.59 -0.68 6.59
N LYS A 96 -3.92 -1.31 7.55
CA LYS A 96 -4.07 -1.04 8.97
C LYS A 96 -2.71 -1.18 9.65
N LEU A 97 -2.32 -0.16 10.43
CA LEU A 97 -1.09 -0.17 11.20
C LEU A 97 -1.35 -0.52 12.66
N THR A 98 -0.39 -1.17 13.28
CA THR A 98 -0.26 -1.25 14.75
C THR A 98 0.45 0.00 15.28
N LYS A 99 0.41 0.23 16.59
CA LYS A 99 1.09 1.37 17.23
C LYS A 99 2.59 1.37 16.89
N GLY A 100 3.09 2.50 16.40
CA GLY A 100 4.47 2.66 15.94
C GLY A 100 4.80 1.91 14.66
N GLY A 101 3.79 1.41 13.93
CA GLY A 101 3.98 0.71 12.65
C GLY A 101 4.54 1.64 11.59
N ASN A 102 5.46 1.10 10.77
CA ASN A 102 6.07 1.77 9.63
C ASN A 102 6.13 0.78 8.47
N SER A 103 5.64 1.19 7.32
CA SER A 103 5.58 0.41 6.09
C SER A 103 5.49 1.37 4.90
N GLY A 104 5.37 0.85 3.68
CA GLY A 104 5.19 1.66 2.48
C GLY A 104 4.72 0.82 1.31
N MET A 105 4.10 1.48 0.34
CA MET A 105 3.78 0.90 -0.96
C MET A 105 4.74 1.48 -1.99
N LEU A 106 5.74 0.68 -2.36
CA LEU A 106 6.71 1.05 -3.39
C LEU A 106 6.21 0.64 -4.78
N TYR A 107 6.49 1.46 -5.76
CA TYR A 107 6.10 1.21 -7.15
C TYR A 107 7.24 1.55 -8.12
N HIS A 108 7.18 1.01 -9.35
CA HIS A 108 8.25 1.15 -10.35
C HIS A 108 9.65 0.74 -9.87
N VAL A 109 9.69 -0.18 -8.92
CA VAL A 109 10.94 -0.69 -8.33
C VAL A 109 11.77 -1.41 -9.38
N VAL A 110 13.08 -1.16 -9.37
CA VAL A 110 14.05 -1.85 -10.23
C VAL A 110 14.83 -2.86 -9.41
N GLU A 111 14.72 -4.13 -9.77
CA GLU A 111 15.49 -5.21 -9.17
C GLU A 111 16.83 -5.38 -9.89
N HIS A 112 17.90 -5.40 -9.11
CA HIS A 112 19.23 -5.71 -9.57
C HIS A 112 20.10 -6.10 -8.35
N PRO A 113 21.02 -7.06 -8.46
CA PRO A 113 21.84 -7.54 -7.32
C PRO A 113 22.66 -6.47 -6.58
N ARG A 114 22.95 -5.34 -7.24
CA ARG A 114 23.63 -4.20 -6.60
C ARG A 114 22.76 -3.43 -5.61
N PHE A 115 21.45 -3.60 -5.64
CA PHE A 115 20.50 -2.93 -4.76
C PHE A 115 20.03 -3.90 -3.70
N SER A 116 20.31 -3.62 -2.44
CA SER A 116 19.90 -4.46 -1.31
C SER A 116 18.45 -4.20 -0.88
N VAL A 117 17.90 -3.04 -1.22
CA VAL A 117 16.57 -2.59 -0.81
C VAL A 117 15.84 -1.89 -1.95
N PRO A 118 14.51 -1.99 -2.06
CA PRO A 118 13.74 -1.45 -3.17
C PRO A 118 13.60 0.08 -3.15
N TYR A 119 13.60 0.71 -1.99
CA TYR A 119 13.39 2.16 -1.84
C TYR A 119 14.53 3.03 -2.41
N VAL A 120 15.65 2.44 -2.82
CA VAL A 120 16.70 3.17 -3.56
C VAL A 120 16.41 3.28 -5.05
N THR A 121 15.36 2.62 -5.56
CA THR A 121 15.06 2.56 -6.98
C THR A 121 13.65 2.94 -7.37
N GLY A 122 12.72 2.90 -6.44
CA GLY A 122 11.31 3.20 -6.68
C GLY A 122 10.75 4.20 -5.69
N PRO A 123 9.78 5.03 -6.11
CA PRO A 123 9.07 5.92 -5.21
C PRO A 123 8.22 5.14 -4.21
N GLU A 124 7.93 5.77 -3.08
CA GLU A 124 7.23 5.14 -1.97
C GLU A 124 6.06 6.00 -1.48
N TYR A 125 4.86 5.43 -1.52
CA TYR A 125 3.73 5.93 -0.75
C TYR A 125 3.92 5.51 0.71
N GLN A 126 4.27 6.47 1.59
CA GLN A 126 4.61 6.21 2.99
C GLN A 126 3.39 5.83 3.82
N LEU A 127 3.54 4.79 4.65
CA LEU A 127 2.57 4.31 5.63
C LEU A 127 3.22 4.27 7.02
N ILE A 128 2.86 5.21 7.91
CA ILE A 128 3.49 5.30 9.22
C ILE A 128 2.51 5.80 10.29
N ASP A 129 2.56 5.21 11.47
CA ASP A 129 1.95 5.79 12.67
C ASP A 129 2.92 6.81 13.27
N VAL A 130 2.72 8.08 12.92
CA VAL A 130 3.60 9.18 13.31
C VAL A 130 3.73 9.28 14.84
N GLU A 131 2.61 9.30 15.55
CA GLU A 131 2.61 9.48 17.01
C GLU A 131 3.28 8.32 17.73
N GLY A 132 2.92 7.10 17.40
CA GLY A 132 3.50 5.91 18.01
C GLY A 132 4.96 5.70 17.64
N TRP A 133 5.36 6.08 16.42
CA TRP A 133 6.77 6.02 16.02
C TRP A 133 7.61 7.05 16.81
N GLU A 134 7.15 8.29 16.91
CA GLU A 134 7.83 9.36 17.66
C GLU A 134 7.91 9.05 19.15
N GLU A 135 6.85 8.48 19.73
CA GLU A 135 6.87 8.03 21.14
C GLU A 135 7.95 6.96 21.37
N LYS A 136 8.01 5.97 20.48
CA LYS A 136 8.98 4.86 20.57
C LYS A 136 10.43 5.32 20.38
N ASN A 137 10.65 6.33 19.55
CA ASN A 137 11.99 6.79 19.14
C ASN A 137 12.37 8.14 19.79
N ALA A 138 11.67 8.58 20.83
CA ALA A 138 11.94 9.85 21.50
C ALA A 138 13.43 10.00 21.89
N PRO A 139 14.03 11.20 21.72
CA PRO A 139 13.39 12.48 21.35
C PRO A 139 13.27 12.74 19.84
N ALA A 140 13.51 11.75 18.97
CA ALA A 140 13.44 11.89 17.52
C ALA A 140 12.03 12.30 17.06
N LYS A 141 11.93 13.16 16.06
CA LYS A 141 10.71 13.59 15.40
C LYS A 141 10.80 13.34 13.92
N LEU A 142 9.66 13.03 13.31
CA LEU A 142 9.57 12.87 11.87
C LEU A 142 9.44 14.22 11.17
N GLU A 143 10.24 14.42 10.16
CA GLU A 143 10.09 15.52 9.23
C GLU A 143 8.85 15.31 8.34
N ASP A 144 8.31 16.39 7.76
CA ASP A 144 7.08 16.29 6.95
C ASP A 144 7.21 15.29 5.79
N TRP A 145 8.38 15.22 5.18
CA TRP A 145 8.65 14.29 4.06
C TRP A 145 8.75 12.80 4.47
N GLN A 146 8.64 12.48 5.75
CA GLN A 146 8.65 11.12 6.29
C GLN A 146 7.26 10.66 6.75
N LYS A 147 6.26 11.56 6.71
CA LYS A 147 4.94 11.29 7.23
C LYS A 147 4.06 10.55 6.22
N ILE A 148 2.93 10.12 6.69
CA ILE A 148 1.99 9.32 5.90
C ILE A 148 1.53 10.02 4.62
N GLY A 149 1.37 9.25 3.53
CA GLY A 149 0.82 9.71 2.26
C GLY A 149 1.78 10.47 1.37
N VAL A 150 2.98 10.82 1.85
CA VAL A 150 4.02 11.45 1.03
C VAL A 150 4.50 10.48 -0.07
N ASP A 151 5.03 11.02 -1.15
CA ASP A 151 6.05 10.34 -1.93
C ASP A 151 7.38 10.60 -1.21
N TYR A 152 7.89 9.55 -0.55
CA TYR A 152 8.94 9.64 0.47
C TYR A 152 10.16 10.43 0.00
N ALA A 153 10.52 11.46 0.76
CA ALA A 153 11.62 12.39 0.51
C ALA A 153 11.49 13.25 -0.77
N MET A 154 10.40 13.15 -1.53
CA MET A 154 10.26 13.83 -2.82
C MET A 154 9.11 14.84 -2.85
N HIS A 155 7.88 14.40 -2.55
CA HIS A 155 6.70 15.25 -2.69
C HIS A 155 5.81 15.18 -1.45
N LEU A 156 5.30 16.35 -1.02
CA LEU A 156 4.42 16.47 0.14
C LEU A 156 2.95 16.48 -0.29
N PRO A 157 2.06 15.80 0.45
CA PRO A 157 0.64 15.85 0.20
C PRO A 157 0.01 17.16 0.68
N ASP A 158 -1.20 17.42 0.22
CA ASP A 158 -2.07 18.43 0.81
C ASP A 158 -2.67 17.88 2.12
N TYR A 159 -1.99 18.16 3.24
CA TYR A 159 -2.41 17.70 4.56
C TYR A 159 -3.81 18.16 4.96
N SER A 160 -4.32 19.25 4.37
CA SER A 160 -5.68 19.74 4.66
C SER A 160 -6.79 18.80 4.15
N LYS A 161 -6.47 17.97 3.17
CA LYS A 161 -7.39 16.97 2.59
C LYS A 161 -7.30 15.61 3.28
N MET A 162 -6.28 15.38 4.10
CA MET A 162 -6.06 14.08 4.69
C MET A 162 -7.08 13.76 5.78
N LYS A 163 -7.80 12.66 5.59
CA LYS A 163 -8.72 12.09 6.58
C LYS A 163 -8.24 10.68 6.90
N ILE A 164 -7.37 10.56 7.89
CA ILE A 164 -6.80 9.30 8.32
C ILE A 164 -7.61 8.69 9.46
N ASN A 165 -7.91 7.40 9.38
CA ASN A 165 -8.49 6.63 10.47
C ASN A 165 -7.40 6.27 11.49
N PRO A 166 -7.72 6.21 12.81
CA PRO A 166 -6.74 5.95 13.85
C PRO A 166 -6.03 4.59 13.69
N VAL A 167 -4.89 4.46 14.34
CA VAL A 167 -4.18 3.18 14.49
C VAL A 167 -5.13 2.06 14.89
N GLY A 168 -4.98 0.89 14.29
CA GLY A 168 -5.87 -0.26 14.46
C GLY A 168 -7.18 -0.20 13.67
N LYS A 169 -7.40 0.86 12.90
CA LYS A 169 -8.53 0.97 11.96
C LYS A 169 -8.05 0.90 10.52
N TRP A 170 -8.92 0.43 9.64
CA TRP A 170 -8.62 0.33 8.21
C TRP A 170 -8.64 1.71 7.54
N ASN A 171 -7.72 1.91 6.66
CA ASN A 171 -7.65 3.00 5.70
C ASN A 171 -7.57 2.41 4.29
N SER A 172 -8.05 3.15 3.30
CA SER A 172 -7.93 2.80 1.89
C SER A 172 -7.03 3.81 1.19
N SER A 173 -6.11 3.31 0.37
CA SER A 173 -5.26 4.16 -0.45
C SER A 173 -5.31 3.73 -1.91
N LYS A 174 -5.00 4.69 -2.79
CA LYS A 174 -4.87 4.46 -4.22
C LYS A 174 -3.65 5.20 -4.76
N ILE A 175 -2.92 4.54 -5.65
CA ILE A 175 -1.94 5.15 -6.54
C ILE A 175 -2.48 5.08 -7.96
N VAL A 176 -2.46 6.19 -8.67
CA VAL A 176 -2.58 6.25 -10.12
C VAL A 176 -1.21 6.55 -10.69
N TYR A 177 -0.75 5.73 -11.62
CA TYR A 177 0.46 6.01 -12.39
C TYR A 177 0.15 5.93 -13.88
N ASP A 178 0.31 7.04 -14.58
CA ASP A 178 0.06 7.13 -16.01
C ASP A 178 1.14 7.95 -16.74
N ASN A 179 2.06 7.27 -17.41
CA ASN A 179 3.15 7.89 -18.20
C ASN A 179 3.97 8.96 -17.43
N GLY A 180 4.23 8.73 -16.14
CA GLY A 180 4.99 9.63 -15.28
C GLY A 180 4.13 10.59 -14.48
N HIS A 181 2.84 10.72 -14.77
CA HIS A 181 1.89 11.41 -13.90
C HIS A 181 1.50 10.48 -12.74
N VAL A 182 1.56 10.99 -11.52
CA VAL A 182 1.30 10.22 -10.30
C VAL A 182 0.25 10.91 -9.45
N GLU A 183 -0.67 10.12 -8.89
CA GLU A 183 -1.60 10.57 -7.87
C GLU A 183 -1.54 9.64 -6.67
N HIS A 184 -1.54 10.21 -5.46
CA HIS A 184 -1.80 9.50 -4.21
C HIS A 184 -3.18 9.88 -3.67
N TRP A 185 -3.94 8.88 -3.28
CA TRP A 185 -5.27 9.01 -2.68
C TRP A 185 -5.32 8.35 -1.31
N LEU A 186 -6.05 8.94 -0.38
CA LEU A 186 -6.29 8.42 0.96
C LEU A 186 -7.76 8.56 1.32
N ASN A 187 -8.43 7.44 1.66
CA ASN A 187 -9.84 7.40 2.05
C ASN A 187 -10.77 8.19 1.10
N GLY A 188 -10.53 8.05 -0.22
CA GLY A 188 -11.32 8.66 -1.28
C GLY A 188 -10.94 10.10 -1.66
N GLU A 189 -9.99 10.72 -0.97
CA GLU A 189 -9.49 12.08 -1.28
C GLU A 189 -8.13 12.02 -1.99
N LYS A 190 -7.98 12.78 -3.10
CA LYS A 190 -6.67 12.96 -3.74
C LYS A 190 -5.83 13.92 -2.89
N ILE A 191 -4.76 13.39 -2.30
CA ILE A 191 -3.90 14.11 -1.37
C ILE A 191 -2.61 14.61 -2.01
N LEU A 192 -2.17 14.01 -3.11
CA LEU A 192 -0.93 14.35 -3.80
C LEU A 192 -1.06 14.11 -5.31
N GLU A 193 -0.42 14.95 -6.10
CA GLU A 193 -0.34 14.83 -7.57
C GLU A 193 0.96 15.47 -8.07
N PHE A 194 1.68 14.80 -8.97
CA PHE A 194 2.94 15.29 -9.57
C PHE A 194 3.26 14.59 -10.90
#